data_e4a65709db952a2dc3bf7b60a4958600
#
_entry.id   e4a65709db952a2dc3bf7b60a4958600
#
_cell.length_a   1.000
_cell.length_b   1.000
_cell.length_c   1.000
_cell.angle_alpha   90.00
_cell.angle_beta   90.00
_cell.angle_gamma   90.00
#
_symmetry.space_group_name_H-M   'P 1'
#
loop_
_entity.id
_entity.type
_entity.pdbx_description
1 polymer ?
#
loop_
_entity_poly.entity_id
_entity_poly.type
_entity_poly.pdbx_seq_one_letter_code
_entity_poly.pdbx_strand_id
1 'polypeptide(L)'
;MKKFTPLFLCGIIIAIAVMVGKFLIESKPVAKPREIVKQIPFVNVIQAKRVSQEAIVEAFGTVQARTLTNLIAEVPGLIKEVAPFSEESTHSISSFQNGGFFDKGDLLVKIEDIDLLAREAETLANLRRTEFQLAQERALAEQAKTEWGDRDWNLAPELVQRKPQILKAEAEAEAAQALYSQAKKNVSKAMVRAPFRGRVLNILADIGQQVGAGSSSALAKIYSIKTGEVQLALSRKELTFLKFNEGSPNGANQISAHIINERGKVSHRGAIDRSQE
;
A
#
# COMPACT_ATOMS: atom_id res chain seq x y z
N MET A 1 -103.34 64.23 70.36
CA MET A 1 -102.90 64.03 68.98
C MET A 1 -101.47 64.45 68.87
N LYS A 2 -100.51 63.71 69.44
CA LYS A 2 -99.02 64.01 69.29
C LYS A 2 -98.03 62.73 69.39
N LYS A 3 -98.51 61.53 69.10
CA LYS A 3 -97.62 60.33 69.24
C LYS A 3 -97.38 59.50 67.93
N PHE A 4 -97.92 59.96 66.76
CA PHE A 4 -97.77 59.20 65.48
C PHE A 4 -96.69 59.75 64.54
N THR A 5 -96.21 60.95 64.82
CA THR A 5 -95.21 61.59 63.94
C THR A 5 -93.80 60.86 63.91
N PRO A 6 -93.27 60.29 65.02
CA PRO A 6 -91.97 59.69 64.95
C PRO A 6 -91.93 58.33 64.19
N LEU A 7 -93.08 57.59 64.25
CA LEU A 7 -93.14 56.27 63.55
C LEU A 7 -93.18 56.41 62.04
N PHE A 8 -93.86 57.48 61.56
CA PHE A 8 -93.92 57.79 60.12
C PHE A 8 -92.58 58.29 59.59
N LEU A 9 -91.85 59.04 60.39
CA LEU A 9 -90.50 59.50 60.03
C LEU A 9 -89.50 58.35 59.91
N CYS A 10 -89.53 57.34 60.80
CA CYS A 10 -88.71 56.13 60.74
C CYS A 10 -89.02 55.31 59.49
N GLY A 11 -90.29 55.17 59.08
CA GLY A 11 -90.71 54.51 57.88
C GLY A 11 -90.11 55.11 56.59
N ILE A 12 -90.17 56.50 56.59
CA ILE A 12 -89.56 57.21 55.44
C ILE A 12 -88.05 57.05 55.38
N ILE A 13 -87.38 57.08 56.52
CA ILE A 13 -85.92 56.87 56.55
C ILE A 13 -85.54 55.45 56.08
N ILE A 14 -86.27 54.43 56.47
CA ILE A 14 -86.06 53.06 56.06
C ILE A 14 -86.33 52.90 54.53
N ALA A 15 -87.40 53.54 54.03
CA ALA A 15 -87.70 53.51 52.57
C ALA A 15 -86.61 54.20 51.75
N ILE A 16 -86.11 55.35 52.23
CA ILE A 16 -84.99 56.04 51.59
C ILE A 16 -83.68 55.17 51.63
N ALA A 17 -83.40 54.52 52.76
CA ALA A 17 -82.21 53.65 52.89
C ALA A 17 -82.28 52.45 51.95
N VAL A 18 -83.48 51.84 51.82
CA VAL A 18 -83.68 50.72 50.86
C VAL A 18 -83.55 51.20 49.40
N MET A 19 -84.10 52.40 49.12
CA MET A 19 -84.05 53.01 47.80
C MET A 19 -82.57 53.32 47.38
N VAL A 20 -81.83 53.93 48.33
CA VAL A 20 -80.39 54.21 48.12
C VAL A 20 -79.57 52.92 48.02
N GLY A 21 -79.90 51.93 48.84
CA GLY A 21 -79.24 50.60 48.76
C GLY A 21 -79.45 49.92 47.41
N LYS A 22 -80.70 49.95 46.87
CA LYS A 22 -80.97 49.42 45.53
C LYS A 22 -80.24 50.22 44.48
N PHE A 23 -80.22 51.52 44.53
CA PHE A 23 -79.55 52.38 43.59
C PHE A 23 -78.00 52.11 43.57
N LEU A 24 -77.40 51.87 44.72
CA LEU A 24 -76.01 51.55 44.89
C LEU A 24 -75.68 50.15 44.31
N ILE A 25 -76.64 49.19 44.46
CA ILE A 25 -76.44 47.84 43.92
C ILE A 25 -76.57 47.85 42.40
N GLU A 26 -77.54 48.60 41.83
CA GLU A 26 -77.71 48.74 40.39
C GLU A 26 -76.65 49.60 39.74
N SER A 27 -75.98 50.49 40.45
CA SER A 27 -74.89 51.34 39.98
C SER A 27 -73.56 50.67 40.01
N LYS A 28 -73.45 49.37 40.38
CA LYS A 28 -72.18 48.68 40.34
C LYS A 28 -71.72 48.60 38.89
N PRO A 29 -70.54 49.16 38.55
CA PRO A 29 -70.01 49.02 37.23
C PRO A 29 -69.73 47.53 36.93
N VAL A 30 -70.38 47.00 35.90
CA VAL A 30 -70.06 45.64 35.41
C VAL A 30 -68.64 45.68 34.91
N ALA A 31 -67.71 44.93 35.55
CA ALA A 31 -66.37 44.78 35.11
C ALA A 31 -66.40 44.13 33.74
N LYS A 32 -66.04 44.89 32.72
CA LYS A 32 -65.83 44.30 31.35
C LYS A 32 -64.80 43.24 31.45
N PRO A 33 -65.08 42.01 30.98
CA PRO A 33 -64.00 40.96 30.88
C PRO A 33 -62.86 41.54 30.13
N ARG A 34 -61.68 41.55 30.78
CA ARG A 34 -60.41 41.92 30.12
C ARG A 34 -60.13 40.80 29.14
N GLU A 35 -60.26 41.09 27.85
CA GLU A 35 -59.77 40.15 26.83
C GLU A 35 -58.30 39.92 27.13
N ILE A 36 -57.99 38.71 27.58
CA ILE A 36 -56.63 38.25 27.71
C ILE A 36 -56.12 38.08 26.26
N VAL A 37 -55.54 39.14 25.74
CA VAL A 37 -54.77 39.06 24.45
C VAL A 37 -53.66 38.07 24.72
N LYS A 38 -53.87 36.85 24.21
CA LYS A 38 -52.86 35.81 24.25
C LYS A 38 -51.63 36.33 23.44
N GLN A 39 -50.66 36.86 24.17
CA GLN A 39 -49.43 37.31 23.54
C GLN A 39 -48.77 36.08 22.89
N ILE A 40 -48.87 36.00 21.57
CA ILE A 40 -48.15 34.99 20.81
C ILE A 40 -46.66 35.40 20.82
N PRO A 41 -45.78 34.60 21.43
CA PRO A 41 -44.37 34.94 21.45
C PRO A 41 -43.83 34.99 20.01
N PHE A 42 -43.20 36.08 19.66
CA PHE A 42 -42.44 36.15 18.40
C PHE A 42 -41.20 35.25 18.51
N VAL A 43 -41.17 34.20 17.70
CA VAL A 43 -40.02 33.31 17.62
C VAL A 43 -39.33 33.54 16.26
N ASN A 44 -38.03 33.73 16.30
CA ASN A 44 -37.25 33.75 15.08
C ASN A 44 -37.12 32.31 14.58
N VAL A 45 -37.61 32.05 13.40
CA VAL A 45 -37.46 30.75 12.75
C VAL A 45 -36.45 30.87 11.62
N ILE A 46 -35.54 29.90 11.57
CA ILE A 46 -34.59 29.74 10.45
C ILE A 46 -35.08 28.57 9.61
N GLN A 47 -35.28 28.81 8.36
CA GLN A 47 -35.64 27.74 7.42
C GLN A 47 -34.44 26.81 7.22
N ALA A 48 -34.53 25.55 7.68
CA ALA A 48 -33.53 24.57 7.49
C ALA A 48 -33.48 24.16 6.01
N LYS A 49 -32.35 24.41 5.34
CA LYS A 49 -32.08 23.92 3.99
C LYS A 49 -31.27 22.63 4.10
N ARG A 50 -31.67 21.62 3.33
CA ARG A 50 -30.81 20.42 3.19
C ARG A 50 -29.58 20.79 2.37
N VAL A 51 -28.41 20.74 3.01
CA VAL A 51 -27.12 20.94 2.37
C VAL A 51 -26.39 19.60 2.43
N SER A 52 -25.86 19.17 1.29
CA SER A 52 -24.93 18.03 1.25
C SER A 52 -23.58 18.53 1.72
N GLN A 53 -23.08 18.01 2.82
CA GLN A 53 -21.78 18.33 3.36
C GLN A 53 -20.92 17.08 3.37
N GLU A 54 -19.70 17.19 2.86
CA GLU A 54 -18.72 16.11 2.96
C GLU A 54 -18.29 15.97 4.42
N ALA A 55 -18.30 14.74 4.91
CA ALA A 55 -17.74 14.42 6.21
C ALA A 55 -16.22 14.28 6.07
N ILE A 56 -15.49 15.11 6.81
CA ILE A 56 -14.04 15.02 6.91
C ILE A 56 -13.71 14.31 8.20
N VAL A 57 -12.92 13.23 8.09
CA VAL A 57 -12.41 12.48 9.24
C VAL A 57 -10.93 12.78 9.35
N GLU A 58 -10.51 13.29 10.50
CA GLU A 58 -9.11 13.53 10.81
C GLU A 58 -8.54 12.33 11.57
N ALA A 59 -7.41 11.80 11.09
CA ALA A 59 -6.75 10.68 11.71
C ALA A 59 -5.23 10.86 11.71
N PHE A 60 -4.58 10.26 12.69
CA PHE A 60 -3.13 10.25 12.79
C PHE A 60 -2.59 8.88 12.42
N GLY A 61 -1.43 8.86 11.78
CA GLY A 61 -0.80 7.62 11.40
C GLY A 61 0.70 7.78 11.14
N THR A 62 1.39 6.65 11.12
CA THR A 62 2.83 6.60 10.81
C THR A 62 3.03 6.21 9.36
N VAL A 63 3.84 6.98 8.65
CA VAL A 63 4.24 6.69 7.27
C VAL A 63 5.30 5.58 7.29
N GLN A 64 5.05 4.52 6.56
CA GLN A 64 5.97 3.39 6.39
C GLN A 64 6.22 3.15 4.90
N ALA A 65 7.37 2.58 4.58
CA ALA A 65 7.64 2.15 3.22
C ALA A 65 6.78 0.92 2.89
N ARG A 66 6.05 0.95 1.77
CA ARG A 66 5.27 -0.21 1.31
C ARG A 66 6.14 -1.45 1.05
N THR A 67 7.35 -1.24 0.53
CA THR A 67 8.29 -2.31 0.24
C THR A 67 9.52 -2.16 1.13
N LEU A 68 9.66 -3.07 2.06
CA LEU A 68 10.81 -3.24 2.95
C LEU A 68 11.31 -4.66 2.78
N THR A 69 12.59 -4.84 2.42
CA THR A 69 13.17 -6.16 2.16
C THR A 69 14.62 -6.24 2.61
N ASN A 70 15.09 -7.46 2.81
CA ASN A 70 16.51 -7.72 3.03
C ASN A 70 17.20 -7.94 1.68
N LEU A 71 18.26 -7.20 1.42
CA LEU A 71 19.20 -7.49 0.35
C LEU A 71 20.08 -8.64 0.84
N ILE A 72 20.06 -9.76 0.12
CA ILE A 72 20.79 -10.98 0.51
C ILE A 72 21.87 -11.32 -0.52
N ALA A 73 22.93 -11.97 -0.06
CA ALA A 73 23.89 -12.61 -0.95
C ALA A 73 23.27 -13.91 -1.50
N GLU A 74 23.25 -14.07 -2.81
CA GLU A 74 22.75 -15.29 -3.47
C GLU A 74 23.87 -16.32 -3.71
N VAL A 75 25.13 -15.89 -3.62
CA VAL A 75 26.32 -16.74 -3.74
C VAL A 75 27.24 -16.53 -2.53
N PRO A 76 27.96 -17.57 -2.10
CA PRO A 76 28.93 -17.42 -1.01
C PRO A 76 30.20 -16.73 -1.51
N GLY A 77 30.86 -15.99 -0.64
CA GLY A 77 32.15 -15.35 -0.93
C GLY A 77 32.46 -14.25 0.07
N LEU A 78 33.62 -13.61 -0.10
CA LEU A 78 34.08 -12.47 0.66
C LEU A 78 33.51 -11.18 0.05
N ILE A 79 33.02 -10.24 0.84
CA ILE A 79 32.66 -8.91 0.35
C ILE A 79 33.94 -8.16 0.01
N LYS A 80 34.16 -7.91 -1.27
CA LYS A 80 35.37 -7.26 -1.80
C LYS A 80 35.23 -5.74 -1.79
N GLU A 81 34.11 -5.25 -2.25
CA GLU A 81 33.85 -3.81 -2.43
C GLU A 81 32.37 -3.51 -2.20
N VAL A 82 32.07 -2.27 -1.77
CA VAL A 82 30.71 -1.74 -1.61
C VAL A 82 30.62 -0.36 -2.28
N ALA A 83 29.42 0.03 -2.72
CA ALA A 83 29.21 1.35 -3.32
C ALA A 83 29.49 2.51 -2.33
N PRO A 84 30.08 3.64 -2.76
CA PRO A 84 30.40 4.00 -4.15
C PRO A 84 31.68 3.35 -4.66
N PHE A 85 31.65 2.83 -5.89
CA PHE A 85 32.83 2.28 -6.57
C PHE A 85 33.65 3.41 -7.21
N SER A 86 34.94 3.44 -6.98
CA SER A 86 35.82 4.52 -7.44
C SER A 86 35.97 4.62 -8.96
N GLU A 87 35.67 3.55 -9.70
CA GLU A 87 35.84 3.49 -11.15
C GLU A 87 34.58 3.81 -11.98
N GLU A 88 33.39 3.71 -11.39
CA GLU A 88 32.10 3.93 -12.10
C GLU A 88 31.42 5.25 -11.76
N SER A 89 32.06 6.16 -11.04
CA SER A 89 31.41 7.32 -10.39
C SER A 89 31.10 8.50 -11.29
N THR A 90 30.80 8.32 -12.57
CA THR A 90 30.47 9.50 -13.39
C THR A 90 29.00 9.90 -13.32
N HIS A 91 28.06 9.05 -12.87
CA HIS A 91 26.63 9.37 -12.83
C HIS A 91 25.80 8.71 -11.71
N SER A 92 26.36 7.85 -10.86
CA SER A 92 25.59 7.15 -9.82
C SER A 92 25.83 7.76 -8.44
N ILE A 93 24.78 8.35 -7.87
CA ILE A 93 24.74 8.82 -6.48
C ILE A 93 24.49 7.65 -5.53
N SER A 94 24.70 6.40 -6.02
CA SER A 94 24.43 5.21 -5.21
C SER A 94 25.47 5.07 -4.12
N SER A 95 24.95 4.94 -2.90
CA SER A 95 25.76 4.80 -1.69
C SER A 95 25.21 3.66 -0.85
N PHE A 96 26.08 2.68 -0.57
CA PHE A 96 25.79 1.58 0.34
C PHE A 96 26.16 2.00 1.77
N GLN A 97 25.42 3.00 2.30
CA GLN A 97 25.55 3.53 3.65
C GLN A 97 24.16 3.65 4.26
N ASN A 98 24.07 3.67 5.59
CA ASN A 98 22.79 3.91 6.28
C ASN A 98 22.17 5.22 5.80
N GLY A 99 20.94 5.15 5.26
CA GLY A 99 20.27 6.28 4.64
C GLY A 99 20.69 6.59 3.20
N GLY A 100 21.67 5.87 2.65
CA GLY A 100 22.14 6.04 1.26
C GLY A 100 21.06 5.78 0.23
N PHE A 101 21.11 6.49 -0.90
CA PHE A 101 20.21 6.32 -2.04
C PHE A 101 20.79 5.34 -3.05
N PHE A 102 19.91 4.69 -3.80
CA PHE A 102 20.27 3.87 -4.96
C PHE A 102 19.12 3.85 -5.97
N ASP A 103 19.45 3.67 -7.24
CA ASP A 103 18.50 3.42 -8.31
C ASP A 103 18.41 1.93 -8.64
N LYS A 104 17.33 1.53 -9.35
CA LYS A 104 17.15 0.14 -9.77
C LYS A 104 18.28 -0.28 -10.69
N GLY A 105 18.94 -1.41 -10.37
CA GLY A 105 20.04 -1.98 -11.15
C GLY A 105 21.41 -1.52 -10.71
N ASP A 106 21.53 -0.51 -9.84
CA ASP A 106 22.81 -0.04 -9.32
C ASP A 106 23.55 -1.18 -8.61
N LEU A 107 24.84 -1.27 -8.84
CA LEU A 107 25.72 -2.19 -8.13
C LEU A 107 25.91 -1.67 -6.70
N LEU A 108 25.56 -2.47 -5.69
CA LEU A 108 25.64 -2.10 -4.29
C LEU A 108 26.80 -2.81 -3.59
N VAL A 109 26.98 -4.09 -3.86
CA VAL A 109 28.00 -4.94 -3.23
C VAL A 109 28.63 -5.84 -4.29
N LYS A 110 29.95 -5.98 -4.25
CA LYS A 110 30.70 -6.92 -5.07
C LYS A 110 31.30 -8.00 -4.17
N ILE A 111 30.89 -9.23 -4.41
CA ILE A 111 31.43 -10.43 -3.75
C ILE A 111 32.60 -10.95 -4.60
N GLU A 112 33.60 -11.53 -3.96
CA GLU A 112 34.72 -12.15 -4.63
C GLU A 112 34.23 -13.29 -5.55
N ASP A 113 34.65 -13.26 -6.81
CA ASP A 113 34.11 -14.09 -7.88
C ASP A 113 35.14 -15.09 -8.45
N ILE A 114 36.33 -15.16 -7.88
CA ILE A 114 37.46 -15.99 -8.41
C ILE A 114 37.02 -17.44 -8.55
N ASP A 115 36.45 -18.04 -7.51
CA ASP A 115 35.99 -19.44 -7.53
C ASP A 115 34.81 -19.65 -8.49
N LEU A 116 33.97 -18.67 -8.62
CA LEU A 116 32.80 -18.71 -9.52
C LEU A 116 33.26 -18.64 -10.99
N LEU A 117 34.25 -17.80 -11.30
CA LEU A 117 34.85 -17.70 -12.61
C LEU A 117 35.60 -19.00 -12.99
N ALA A 118 36.34 -19.59 -12.04
CA ALA A 118 36.98 -20.90 -12.26
C ALA A 118 35.92 -21.98 -12.57
N ARG A 119 34.80 -22.00 -11.86
CA ARG A 119 33.70 -22.92 -12.11
C ARG A 119 33.01 -22.68 -13.46
N GLU A 120 32.81 -21.42 -13.85
CA GLU A 120 32.30 -21.08 -15.18
C GLU A 120 33.24 -21.61 -16.30
N ALA A 121 34.56 -21.41 -16.17
CA ALA A 121 35.53 -21.89 -17.11
C ALA A 121 35.54 -23.43 -17.21
N GLU A 122 35.44 -24.14 -16.09
CA GLU A 122 35.34 -25.61 -16.05
C GLU A 122 34.10 -26.13 -16.79
N THR A 123 32.92 -25.53 -16.49
CA THR A 123 31.66 -25.93 -17.14
C THR A 123 31.64 -25.60 -18.62
N LEU A 124 32.25 -24.47 -19.04
CA LEU A 124 32.42 -24.13 -20.45
C LEU A 124 33.28 -25.15 -21.17
N ALA A 125 34.41 -25.56 -20.56
CA ALA A 125 35.27 -26.59 -21.15
C ALA A 125 34.53 -27.93 -21.32
N ASN A 126 33.72 -28.31 -20.34
CA ASN A 126 32.86 -29.50 -20.44
C ASN A 126 31.82 -29.38 -21.57
N LEU A 127 31.17 -28.23 -21.70
CA LEU A 127 30.22 -27.95 -22.79
C LEU A 127 30.91 -28.11 -24.16
N ARG A 128 32.08 -27.51 -24.34
CA ARG A 128 32.84 -27.64 -25.60
C ARG A 128 33.20 -29.07 -25.92
N ARG A 129 33.53 -29.88 -24.91
CA ARG A 129 33.82 -31.31 -25.09
C ARG A 129 32.57 -32.09 -25.55
N THR A 130 31.42 -31.85 -24.94
CA THR A 130 30.18 -32.56 -25.35
C THR A 130 29.65 -32.08 -26.69
N GLU A 131 29.76 -30.80 -27.03
CA GLU A 131 29.45 -30.26 -28.37
C GLU A 131 30.36 -30.95 -29.46
N PHE A 132 31.65 -31.12 -29.16
CA PHE A 132 32.55 -31.82 -30.06
C PHE A 132 32.14 -33.29 -30.25
N GLN A 133 31.78 -34.02 -29.18
CA GLN A 133 31.29 -35.39 -29.26
C GLN A 133 30.02 -35.47 -30.09
N LEU A 134 29.07 -34.56 -29.94
CA LEU A 134 27.87 -34.49 -30.76
C LEU A 134 28.20 -34.27 -32.24
N ALA A 135 29.10 -33.33 -32.53
CA ALA A 135 29.55 -33.06 -33.89
C ALA A 135 30.22 -34.29 -34.51
N GLN A 136 31.00 -35.03 -33.73
CA GLN A 136 31.66 -36.28 -34.16
C GLN A 136 30.62 -37.36 -34.50
N GLU A 137 29.60 -37.57 -33.64
CA GLU A 137 28.57 -38.57 -33.93
C GLU A 137 27.73 -38.21 -35.17
N ARG A 138 27.43 -36.93 -35.36
CA ARG A 138 26.76 -36.45 -36.59
C ARG A 138 27.61 -36.65 -37.84
N ALA A 139 28.91 -36.40 -37.78
CA ALA A 139 29.83 -36.64 -38.87
C ALA A 139 29.91 -38.13 -39.23
N LEU A 140 29.99 -39.04 -38.23
CA LEU A 140 29.98 -40.47 -38.40
C LEU A 140 28.64 -40.99 -38.99
N ALA A 141 27.50 -40.36 -38.65
CA ALA A 141 26.20 -40.68 -39.24
C ALA A 141 26.16 -40.29 -40.74
N GLU A 142 26.76 -39.14 -41.10
CA GLU A 142 26.81 -38.70 -42.50
C GLU A 142 27.76 -39.60 -43.33
N GLN A 143 28.87 -40.04 -42.73
CA GLN A 143 29.74 -41.04 -43.35
C GLN A 143 28.97 -42.35 -43.57
N ALA A 144 28.28 -42.90 -42.57
CA ALA A 144 27.48 -44.12 -42.70
C ALA A 144 26.37 -43.97 -43.75
N LYS A 145 25.80 -42.79 -43.93
CA LYS A 145 24.85 -42.51 -45.00
C LYS A 145 25.47 -42.56 -46.39
N THR A 146 26.68 -42.03 -46.53
CA THR A 146 27.46 -42.12 -47.79
C THR A 146 27.84 -43.57 -48.13
N GLU A 147 28.23 -44.34 -47.12
CA GLU A 147 28.56 -45.79 -47.28
C GLU A 147 27.31 -46.64 -47.63
N TRP A 148 26.09 -46.22 -47.16
CA TRP A 148 24.85 -46.91 -47.51
C TRP A 148 24.53 -46.82 -49.00
N GLY A 149 24.98 -45.77 -49.71
CA GLY A 149 24.85 -45.56 -51.15
C GLY A 149 23.45 -45.20 -51.60
N ASP A 150 23.01 -45.65 -52.76
CA ASP A 150 21.72 -45.31 -53.42
C ASP A 150 20.50 -45.97 -52.81
N ARG A 151 20.67 -46.76 -51.74
CA ARG A 151 19.55 -47.38 -51.02
C ARG A 151 18.79 -46.36 -50.16
N ASP A 152 17.47 -46.54 -50.01
CA ASP A 152 16.70 -45.63 -49.18
C ASP A 152 17.24 -45.61 -47.75
N TRP A 153 17.75 -44.43 -47.32
CA TRP A 153 18.32 -44.21 -46.00
C TRP A 153 17.29 -44.42 -44.89
N ASN A 154 15.99 -44.18 -45.15
CA ASN A 154 14.93 -44.35 -44.16
C ASN A 154 14.69 -45.82 -43.80
N LEU A 155 15.13 -46.75 -44.65
CA LEU A 155 15.07 -48.18 -44.40
C LEU A 155 16.32 -48.72 -43.68
N ALA A 156 17.34 -47.87 -43.47
CA ALA A 156 18.53 -48.25 -42.71
C ALA A 156 18.17 -48.49 -41.23
N PRO A 157 18.70 -49.53 -40.59
CA PRO A 157 18.52 -49.73 -39.14
C PRO A 157 18.98 -48.51 -38.34
N GLU A 158 18.29 -48.18 -37.25
CA GLU A 158 18.61 -46.99 -36.44
C GLU A 158 20.05 -46.95 -35.89
N LEU A 159 20.64 -48.13 -35.63
CA LEU A 159 22.04 -48.23 -35.22
C LEU A 159 23.00 -47.84 -36.38
N VAL A 160 22.66 -48.16 -37.64
CA VAL A 160 23.42 -47.72 -38.81
C VAL A 160 23.29 -46.22 -39.01
N GLN A 161 22.08 -45.68 -38.76
CA GLN A 161 21.83 -44.25 -38.79
C GLN A 161 22.43 -43.51 -37.59
N ARG A 162 23.03 -44.21 -36.61
CA ARG A 162 23.59 -43.67 -35.36
C ARG A 162 22.60 -42.84 -34.53
N LYS A 163 21.31 -43.04 -34.74
CA LYS A 163 20.26 -42.27 -33.98
C LYS A 163 20.42 -42.37 -32.47
N PRO A 164 20.59 -43.56 -31.82
CA PRO A 164 20.75 -43.64 -30.38
C PRO A 164 21.99 -42.91 -29.87
N GLN A 165 23.10 -42.96 -30.65
CA GLN A 165 24.36 -42.31 -30.30
C GLN A 165 24.21 -40.78 -30.38
N ILE A 166 23.57 -40.27 -31.42
CA ILE A 166 23.30 -38.85 -31.60
C ILE A 166 22.36 -38.36 -30.48
N LEU A 167 21.25 -39.05 -30.18
CA LEU A 167 20.35 -38.69 -29.11
C LEU A 167 21.05 -38.65 -27.75
N LYS A 168 21.96 -39.63 -27.48
CA LYS A 168 22.77 -39.61 -26.27
C LYS A 168 23.67 -38.38 -26.20
N ALA A 169 24.42 -38.10 -27.29
CA ALA A 169 25.32 -36.96 -27.33
C ALA A 169 24.59 -35.60 -27.26
N GLU A 170 23.37 -35.50 -27.84
CA GLU A 170 22.52 -34.34 -27.72
C GLU A 170 22.10 -34.10 -26.27
N ALA A 171 21.63 -35.14 -25.55
CA ALA A 171 21.26 -35.04 -24.16
C ALA A 171 22.44 -34.65 -23.25
N GLU A 172 23.64 -35.17 -23.53
CA GLU A 172 24.89 -34.81 -22.80
C GLU A 172 25.27 -33.34 -23.06
N ALA A 173 25.18 -32.87 -24.31
CA ALA A 173 25.47 -31.49 -24.67
C ALA A 173 24.42 -30.51 -24.03
N GLU A 174 23.15 -30.87 -24.02
CA GLU A 174 22.10 -30.09 -23.41
C GLU A 174 22.31 -29.99 -21.87
N ALA A 175 22.65 -31.09 -21.20
CA ALA A 175 22.97 -31.11 -19.78
C ALA A 175 24.18 -30.21 -19.46
N ALA A 176 25.27 -30.31 -20.28
CA ALA A 176 26.43 -29.46 -20.11
C ALA A 176 26.14 -27.97 -20.36
N GLN A 177 25.28 -27.63 -21.32
CA GLN A 177 24.80 -26.26 -21.57
C GLN A 177 24.02 -25.72 -20.39
N ALA A 178 23.17 -26.51 -19.74
CA ALA A 178 22.45 -26.13 -18.55
C ALA A 178 23.39 -25.81 -17.37
N LEU A 179 24.40 -26.65 -17.14
CA LEU A 179 25.42 -26.45 -16.10
C LEU A 179 26.26 -25.17 -16.35
N TYR A 180 26.69 -24.94 -17.60
CA TYR A 180 27.38 -23.70 -17.95
C TYR A 180 26.51 -22.48 -17.72
N SER A 181 25.24 -22.51 -18.13
CA SER A 181 24.28 -21.41 -17.91
C SER A 181 24.07 -21.11 -16.42
N GLN A 182 24.04 -22.13 -15.59
CA GLN A 182 23.97 -21.99 -14.14
C GLN A 182 25.24 -21.35 -13.57
N ALA A 183 26.44 -21.82 -13.96
CA ALA A 183 27.71 -21.26 -13.51
C ALA A 183 27.83 -19.78 -13.89
N LYS A 184 27.49 -19.42 -15.12
CA LYS A 184 27.46 -18.04 -15.62
C LYS A 184 26.49 -17.14 -14.81
N LYS A 185 25.29 -17.64 -14.46
CA LYS A 185 24.38 -16.92 -13.58
C LYS A 185 24.97 -16.71 -12.19
N ASN A 186 25.68 -17.69 -11.64
CA ASN A 186 26.32 -17.56 -10.33
C ASN A 186 27.39 -16.47 -10.32
N VAL A 187 28.19 -16.35 -11.39
CA VAL A 187 29.14 -15.23 -11.56
C VAL A 187 28.39 -13.88 -11.55
N SER A 188 27.27 -13.77 -12.29
CA SER A 188 26.49 -12.53 -12.31
C SER A 188 25.91 -12.18 -10.94
N LYS A 189 25.62 -13.16 -10.08
CA LYS A 189 25.09 -12.98 -8.72
C LYS A 189 26.14 -12.50 -7.71
N ALA A 190 27.42 -12.61 -8.04
CA ALA A 190 28.48 -11.99 -7.22
C ALA A 190 28.41 -10.46 -7.26
N MET A 191 27.79 -9.89 -8.28
CA MET A 191 27.49 -8.47 -8.38
C MET A 191 26.07 -8.22 -7.85
N VAL A 192 25.95 -7.88 -6.58
CA VAL A 192 24.66 -7.65 -5.92
C VAL A 192 24.10 -6.29 -6.32
N ARG A 193 23.01 -6.29 -7.07
CA ARG A 193 22.37 -5.08 -7.60
C ARG A 193 21.05 -4.77 -6.91
N ALA A 194 20.72 -3.48 -6.92
CA ALA A 194 19.46 -2.97 -6.35
C ALA A 194 18.23 -3.47 -7.15
N PRO A 195 17.25 -4.13 -6.52
CA PRO A 195 16.05 -4.63 -7.19
C PRO A 195 15.05 -3.53 -7.57
N PHE A 196 15.09 -2.39 -6.89
CA PHE A 196 14.23 -1.23 -7.07
C PHE A 196 14.95 0.05 -6.66
N ARG A 197 14.37 1.20 -6.95
CA ARG A 197 14.83 2.50 -6.45
C ARG A 197 14.47 2.68 -4.99
N GLY A 198 15.44 3.04 -4.15
CA GLY A 198 15.20 3.11 -2.71
C GLY A 198 16.32 3.70 -1.90
N ARG A 199 16.29 3.37 -0.61
CA ARG A 199 17.32 3.74 0.37
C ARG A 199 17.71 2.54 1.24
N VAL A 200 18.95 2.57 1.71
CA VAL A 200 19.44 1.63 2.72
C VAL A 200 18.91 2.06 4.10
N LEU A 201 18.22 1.14 4.77
CA LEU A 201 17.76 1.37 6.14
C LEU A 201 18.85 1.04 7.14
N ASN A 202 19.45 -0.15 7.00
CA ASN A 202 20.52 -0.62 7.89
C ASN A 202 21.43 -1.57 7.15
N ILE A 203 22.75 -1.44 7.35
CA ILE A 203 23.77 -2.36 6.84
C ILE A 203 23.95 -3.46 7.86
N LEU A 204 24.07 -4.70 7.39
CA LEU A 204 24.20 -5.91 8.18
C LEU A 204 25.54 -6.62 7.93
N ALA A 205 26.18 -6.34 6.80
CA ALA A 205 27.47 -6.92 6.43
C ALA A 205 28.39 -5.85 5.82
N ASP A 206 29.68 -5.94 6.05
CA ASP A 206 30.69 -4.96 5.64
C ASP A 206 31.83 -5.60 4.84
N ILE A 207 32.67 -4.77 4.24
CA ILE A 207 33.85 -5.18 3.46
C ILE A 207 34.73 -6.12 4.29
N GLY A 208 35.22 -7.19 3.68
CA GLY A 208 36.05 -8.20 4.32
C GLY A 208 35.28 -9.26 5.10
N GLN A 209 33.95 -9.15 5.15
CA GLN A 209 33.11 -10.17 5.78
C GLN A 209 32.81 -11.32 4.81
N GLN A 210 32.93 -12.56 5.30
CA GLN A 210 32.48 -13.75 4.59
C GLN A 210 30.96 -13.87 4.66
N VAL A 211 30.30 -13.99 3.51
CA VAL A 211 28.86 -14.22 3.41
C VAL A 211 28.59 -15.60 2.81
N GLY A 212 27.51 -16.23 3.25
CA GLY A 212 27.01 -17.47 2.67
C GLY A 212 26.00 -17.20 1.55
N ALA A 213 25.28 -18.25 1.14
CA ALA A 213 24.15 -18.10 0.23
C ALA A 213 22.82 -18.20 0.99
N GLY A 214 21.86 -17.34 0.66
CA GLY A 214 20.49 -17.42 1.15
C GLY A 214 20.14 -16.48 2.31
N SER A 215 19.04 -16.78 3.00
CA SER A 215 18.40 -15.87 3.98
C SER A 215 19.25 -15.51 5.21
N SER A 216 20.22 -16.35 5.57
CA SER A 216 21.16 -16.08 6.67
C SER A 216 22.24 -15.06 6.33
N SER A 217 22.34 -14.67 5.06
CA SER A 217 23.38 -13.76 4.53
C SER A 217 22.79 -12.44 4.07
N ALA A 218 22.02 -11.81 4.94
CA ALA A 218 21.50 -10.49 4.71
C ALA A 218 22.65 -9.46 4.73
N LEU A 219 22.78 -8.72 3.63
CA LEU A 219 23.80 -7.67 3.44
C LEU A 219 23.30 -6.33 3.99
N ALA A 220 22.04 -6.01 3.74
CA ALA A 220 21.40 -4.79 4.20
C ALA A 220 19.88 -4.94 4.24
N LYS A 221 19.24 -4.09 5.02
CA LYS A 221 17.80 -3.85 4.97
C LYS A 221 17.53 -2.63 4.12
N ILE A 222 16.73 -2.78 3.07
CA ILE A 222 16.46 -1.73 2.09
C ILE A 222 14.96 -1.48 1.94
N TYR A 223 14.58 -0.25 1.59
CA TYR A 223 13.19 0.11 1.38
C TYR A 223 13.00 0.97 0.13
N SER A 224 11.83 0.82 -0.50
CA SER A 224 11.44 1.60 -1.67
C SER A 224 10.92 2.98 -1.26
N ILE A 225 11.35 4.01 -2.01
CA ILE A 225 10.85 5.40 -1.85
C ILE A 225 9.73 5.75 -2.85
N LYS A 226 9.30 4.80 -3.67
CA LYS A 226 8.29 5.05 -4.72
C LYS A 226 6.89 5.25 -4.12
N THR A 227 6.52 4.43 -3.18
CA THR A 227 5.20 4.44 -2.52
C THR A 227 5.35 4.22 -1.03
N GLY A 228 4.68 5.06 -0.24
CA GLY A 228 4.55 4.88 1.20
C GLY A 228 3.14 4.38 1.55
N GLU A 229 3.02 3.70 2.66
CA GLU A 229 1.75 3.34 3.29
C GLU A 229 1.62 4.09 4.61
N VAL A 230 0.41 4.47 4.95
CA VAL A 230 0.10 5.08 6.24
C VAL A 230 -0.95 4.23 6.93
N GLN A 231 -0.62 3.73 8.11
CA GLN A 231 -1.58 3.07 8.96
C GLN A 231 -2.34 4.13 9.76
N LEU A 232 -3.65 4.22 9.52
CA LEU A 232 -4.53 5.17 10.20
C LEU A 232 -5.35 4.41 11.25
N ALA A 233 -5.31 4.89 12.50
CA ALA A 233 -6.16 4.39 13.55
C ALA A 233 -7.50 5.16 13.50
N LEU A 234 -8.56 4.47 13.07
CA LEU A 234 -9.92 5.02 12.98
C LEU A 234 -10.83 4.33 13.99
N SER A 235 -11.69 5.11 14.63
CA SER A 235 -12.73 4.55 15.48
C SER A 235 -13.86 3.96 14.63
N ARG A 236 -14.65 3.02 15.20
CA ARG A 236 -15.82 2.45 14.53
C ARG A 236 -16.86 3.50 14.10
N LYS A 237 -16.97 4.59 14.85
CA LYS A 237 -17.89 5.70 14.52
C LYS A 237 -17.41 6.43 13.27
N GLU A 238 -16.12 6.68 13.16
CA GLU A 238 -15.50 7.34 12.01
C GLU A 238 -15.58 6.50 10.75
N LEU A 239 -15.39 5.18 10.85
CA LEU A 239 -15.58 4.25 9.73
C LEU A 239 -16.99 4.29 9.15
N THR A 240 -18.03 4.51 9.98
CA THR A 240 -19.41 4.61 9.51
C THR A 240 -19.62 5.79 8.55
N PHE A 241 -18.89 6.89 8.72
CA PHE A 241 -18.96 8.05 7.83
C PHE A 241 -18.22 7.83 6.50
N LEU A 242 -17.21 6.96 6.47
CA LEU A 242 -16.36 6.77 5.31
C LEU A 242 -16.98 5.87 4.22
N LYS A 243 -18.12 5.19 4.47
CA LYS A 243 -18.78 4.27 3.53
C LYS A 243 -17.79 3.30 2.87
N PHE A 244 -16.87 2.78 3.66
CA PHE A 244 -15.86 1.85 3.18
C PHE A 244 -16.53 0.56 2.73
N ASN A 245 -16.37 0.19 1.45
CA ASN A 245 -16.97 -1.01 0.89
C ASN A 245 -15.87 -2.05 0.68
N GLU A 246 -15.73 -2.99 1.60
CA GLU A 246 -14.68 -4.02 1.64
C GLU A 246 -14.71 -5.01 0.46
N GLY A 247 -15.71 -4.94 -0.42
CA GLY A 247 -15.94 -5.93 -1.47
C GLY A 247 -15.72 -5.47 -2.89
N SER A 248 -15.28 -4.24 -3.17
CA SER A 248 -15.13 -3.76 -4.54
C SER A 248 -13.68 -3.85 -5.03
N PRO A 249 -13.33 -4.85 -5.86
CA PRO A 249 -11.96 -4.99 -6.38
C PRO A 249 -11.56 -3.90 -7.38
N ASN A 250 -12.48 -3.05 -7.80
CA ASN A 250 -12.23 -1.93 -8.71
C ASN A 250 -12.79 -0.64 -8.12
N GLY A 251 -12.01 0.01 -7.30
CA GLY A 251 -11.85 1.45 -7.09
C GLY A 251 -13.01 2.46 -7.28
N ALA A 252 -14.26 2.03 -7.38
CA ALA A 252 -15.38 2.93 -7.65
C ALA A 252 -15.73 3.86 -6.46
N ASN A 253 -15.13 3.64 -5.29
CA ASN A 253 -15.24 4.54 -4.12
C ASN A 253 -13.87 4.64 -3.41
N GLN A 254 -12.83 5.06 -4.12
CA GLN A 254 -11.58 5.40 -3.45
C GLN A 254 -11.80 6.64 -2.59
N ILE A 255 -11.82 6.43 -1.28
CA ILE A 255 -11.83 7.53 -0.33
C ILE A 255 -10.49 8.24 -0.45
N SER A 256 -10.54 9.51 -0.85
CA SER A 256 -9.32 10.32 -0.97
C SER A 256 -8.79 10.67 0.42
N ALA A 257 -7.53 10.39 0.66
CA ALA A 257 -6.82 10.80 1.87
C ALA A 257 -5.84 11.92 1.55
N HIS A 258 -5.82 12.95 2.38
CA HIS A 258 -4.88 14.06 2.26
C HIS A 258 -3.97 14.10 3.47
N ILE A 259 -2.66 13.99 3.25
CA ILE A 259 -1.69 14.18 4.32
C ILE A 259 -1.43 15.68 4.47
N ILE A 260 -1.73 16.19 5.64
CA ILE A 260 -1.58 17.60 6.00
C ILE A 260 -0.31 17.75 6.85
N ASN A 261 0.55 18.68 6.50
CA ASN A 261 1.73 18.99 7.29
C ASN A 261 1.38 19.90 8.50
N GLU A 262 2.33 20.11 9.41
CA GLU A 262 2.18 20.97 10.59
C GLU A 262 1.71 22.41 10.28
N ARG A 263 1.83 22.86 9.03
CA ARG A 263 1.39 24.19 8.56
C ARG A 263 -0.01 24.17 7.95
N GLY A 264 -0.75 23.05 8.05
CA GLY A 264 -2.09 22.90 7.50
C GLY A 264 -2.16 22.79 5.96
N LYS A 265 -1.02 22.60 5.28
CA LYS A 265 -0.99 22.43 3.81
C LYS A 265 -0.96 20.96 3.45
N VAL A 266 -1.76 20.59 2.43
CA VAL A 266 -1.73 19.25 1.85
C VAL A 266 -0.35 19.00 1.25
N SER A 267 0.39 18.06 1.82
CA SER A 267 1.72 17.67 1.33
C SER A 267 1.65 16.51 0.34
N HIS A 268 0.77 15.55 0.57
CA HIS A 268 0.60 14.38 -0.30
C HIS A 268 -0.88 14.00 -0.39
N ARG A 269 -1.21 13.33 -1.50
CA ARG A 269 -2.53 12.75 -1.72
C ARG A 269 -2.40 11.23 -1.83
N GLY A 270 -3.32 10.53 -1.25
CA GLY A 270 -3.39 9.07 -1.30
C GLY A 270 -4.84 8.61 -1.38
N ALA A 271 -5.01 7.31 -1.45
CA ALA A 271 -6.32 6.66 -1.36
C ALA A 271 -6.26 5.58 -0.28
N ILE A 272 -7.39 5.32 0.36
CA ILE A 272 -7.51 4.21 1.30
C ILE A 272 -7.63 2.93 0.47
N ASP A 273 -6.70 1.99 0.68
CA ASP A 273 -6.56 0.76 -0.09
C ASP A 273 -7.31 -0.41 0.59
N ARG A 274 -7.17 -0.53 1.91
CA ARG A 274 -7.75 -1.64 2.69
C ARG A 274 -7.92 -1.30 4.17
N SER A 275 -8.83 -2.01 4.85
CA SER A 275 -8.90 -2.08 6.31
C SER A 275 -8.12 -3.31 6.82
N GLN A 276 -7.52 -3.18 8.00
CA GLN A 276 -7.00 -4.29 8.79
C GLN A 276 -7.84 -4.33 10.06
N GLU A 277 -8.56 -5.45 10.29
CA GLU A 277 -9.27 -5.72 11.54
C GLU A 277 -8.32 -6.08 12.68
#